data_d67253f005b78e06cc203ae0abd0ab1a
#
_entry.id   d67253f005b78e06cc203ae0abd0ab1a
#
_cell.length_a   1.000
_cell.length_b   1.000
_cell.length_c   1.000
_cell.angle_alpha   90.00
_cell.angle_beta   90.00
_cell.angle_gamma   90.00
#
_symmetry.space_group_name_H-M   'P 1'
#
loop_
_entity.id
_entity.type
_entity.pdbx_description
1 polymer ?
#
loop_
_entity_poly.entity_id
_entity_poly.type
_entity_poly.pdbx_seq_one_letter_code
_entity_poly.pdbx_strand_id
1 'polypeptide(L)'
;MTTKNSTFGKLTVAAALCSSAIMCATSASAAGFQLTEQSVAGMGRAHAGAGIVGDDVSAIHFNPAGMTLLHGLQTTVAGTYVSLDIDYKGLKGQRENGRDKPATVPAAFLSYQVNDSLWLGLAITSPYGMRIRYGSDWAAHERGISGSVTTVDINPSIAWKVNDYVSLGG
;
A
#
# COMPACT_ATOMS: atom_id res chain seq x y z
N MET A 1 29.34 -33.78 -28.28
CA MET A 1 29.11 -32.39 -28.76
C MET A 1 27.60 -32.18 -28.89
N THR A 2 26.86 -31.87 -27.78
CA THR A 2 25.41 -31.53 -27.81
C THR A 2 24.85 -31.30 -26.43
N THR A 3 25.22 -30.20 -25.75
CA THR A 3 24.57 -29.78 -24.50
C THR A 3 24.34 -28.26 -24.40
N LYS A 4 24.61 -27.51 -25.47
CA LYS A 4 24.50 -26.05 -25.45
C LYS A 4 23.10 -25.50 -25.78
N ASN A 5 22.22 -26.29 -26.36
CA ASN A 5 20.88 -25.82 -26.81
C ASN A 5 19.77 -25.88 -25.74
N SER A 6 19.98 -26.64 -24.65
CA SER A 6 18.96 -26.79 -23.61
C SER A 6 18.82 -25.54 -22.70
N THR A 7 19.93 -24.84 -22.44
CA THR A 7 19.92 -23.67 -21.56
C THR A 7 19.34 -22.44 -22.25
N PHE A 8 19.61 -22.27 -23.55
CA PHE A 8 19.03 -21.18 -24.33
C PHE A 8 17.52 -21.29 -24.47
N GLY A 9 17.00 -22.50 -24.68
CA GLY A 9 15.55 -22.75 -24.76
C GLY A 9 14.82 -22.48 -23.43
N LYS A 10 15.44 -22.77 -22.30
CA LYS A 10 14.87 -22.48 -20.98
C LYS A 10 14.87 -20.97 -20.66
N LEU A 11 15.88 -20.25 -21.10
CA LEU A 11 15.98 -18.81 -20.91
C LEU A 11 14.94 -18.05 -21.75
N THR A 12 14.72 -18.49 -22.99
CA THR A 12 13.71 -17.89 -23.87
C THR A 12 12.28 -18.17 -23.39
N VAL A 13 11.99 -19.37 -22.87
CA VAL A 13 10.68 -19.68 -22.28
C VAL A 13 10.44 -18.87 -21.00
N ALA A 14 11.43 -18.72 -20.13
CA ALA A 14 11.31 -17.90 -18.93
C ALA A 14 11.09 -16.42 -19.27
N ALA A 15 11.82 -15.88 -20.26
CA ALA A 15 11.63 -14.51 -20.72
C ALA A 15 10.25 -14.29 -21.36
N ALA A 16 9.74 -15.26 -22.12
CA ALA A 16 8.41 -15.19 -22.72
C ALA A 16 7.28 -15.27 -21.67
N LEU A 17 7.45 -16.08 -20.62
CA LEU A 17 6.51 -16.14 -19.50
C LEU A 17 6.51 -14.82 -18.68
N CYS A 18 7.65 -14.22 -18.44
CA CYS A 18 7.74 -12.92 -17.76
C CYS A 18 7.11 -11.80 -18.61
N SER A 19 7.34 -11.79 -19.93
CA SER A 19 6.76 -10.77 -20.81
C SER A 19 5.24 -10.91 -20.95
N SER A 20 4.70 -12.14 -20.98
CA SER A 20 3.25 -12.37 -21.01
C SER A 20 2.56 -11.95 -19.71
N ALA A 21 3.20 -12.15 -18.55
CA ALA A 21 2.68 -11.70 -17.25
C ALA A 21 2.62 -10.16 -17.17
N ILE A 22 3.59 -9.45 -17.75
CA ILE A 22 3.61 -7.98 -17.81
C ILE A 22 2.51 -7.44 -18.73
N MET A 23 2.21 -8.11 -19.84
CA MET A 23 1.15 -7.68 -20.77
C MET A 23 -0.27 -7.95 -20.24
N CYS A 24 -0.46 -8.84 -19.29
CA CYS A 24 -1.75 -9.08 -18.64
C CYS A 24 -2.04 -8.11 -17.48
N ALA A 25 -1.11 -7.25 -17.10
CA ALA A 25 -1.35 -6.16 -16.17
C ALA A 25 -2.18 -5.06 -16.84
N THR A 26 -3.47 -5.35 -17.09
CA THR A 26 -4.44 -4.30 -17.41
C THR A 26 -4.49 -3.36 -16.22
N SER A 27 -4.33 -2.07 -16.45
CA SER A 27 -4.44 -1.02 -15.45
C SER A 27 -5.78 -1.14 -14.72
N ALA A 28 -5.78 -1.76 -13.53
CA ALA A 28 -6.93 -1.77 -12.64
C ALA A 28 -7.09 -0.35 -12.08
N SER A 29 -7.95 0.45 -12.69
CA SER A 29 -8.27 1.81 -12.25
C SER A 29 -9.32 1.81 -11.14
N ALA A 30 -9.09 1.05 -10.06
CA ALA A 30 -10.05 0.88 -8.96
C ALA A 30 -9.65 1.58 -7.64
N ALA A 31 -8.55 2.33 -7.63
CA ALA A 31 -7.94 2.85 -6.39
C ALA A 31 -8.40 4.28 -6.01
N GLY A 32 -9.62 4.69 -6.35
CA GLY A 32 -10.10 6.05 -6.09
C GLY A 32 -10.19 6.46 -4.61
N PHE A 33 -10.08 5.51 -3.68
CA PHE A 33 -10.16 5.75 -2.23
C PHE A 33 -8.97 5.14 -1.48
N GLN A 34 -7.88 4.85 -2.19
CA GLN A 34 -6.67 4.35 -1.57
C GLN A 34 -5.98 5.45 -0.77
N LEU A 35 -5.62 5.09 0.45
CA LEU A 35 -4.82 5.93 1.35
C LEU A 35 -3.36 5.46 1.26
N THR A 36 -2.45 6.39 1.05
CA THR A 36 -1.00 6.13 1.04
C THR A 36 -0.31 6.61 2.31
N GLU A 37 -1.06 7.28 3.18
CA GLU A 37 -0.59 7.99 4.37
C GLU A 37 -0.32 7.07 5.58
N GLN A 38 -0.06 5.78 5.36
CA GLN A 38 0.21 4.81 6.42
C GLN A 38 1.63 4.90 6.98
N SER A 39 2.57 5.46 6.20
CA SER A 39 3.95 5.61 6.62
C SER A 39 4.33 7.09 6.75
N VAL A 40 4.65 7.53 7.97
CA VAL A 40 5.14 8.88 8.23
C VAL A 40 6.51 9.11 7.56
N ALA A 41 7.40 8.11 7.63
CA ALA A 41 8.69 8.16 6.94
C ALA A 41 8.52 8.19 5.41
N GLY A 42 7.57 7.39 4.90
CA GLY A 42 7.18 7.42 3.47
C GLY A 42 6.66 8.77 3.04
N MET A 43 5.76 9.39 3.80
CA MET A 43 5.26 10.74 3.52
C MET A 43 6.37 11.78 3.50
N GLY A 44 7.32 11.72 4.45
CA GLY A 44 8.47 12.63 4.50
C GLY A 44 9.35 12.58 3.25
N ARG A 45 9.29 11.46 2.50
CA ARG A 45 10.00 11.26 1.21
C ARG A 45 9.08 11.36 0.00
N ALA A 46 7.84 11.79 0.16
CA ALA A 46 6.81 11.73 -0.87
C ALA A 46 6.68 10.30 -1.47
N HIS A 47 6.83 9.27 -0.62
CA HIS A 47 6.83 7.84 -0.95
C HIS A 47 7.93 7.39 -1.92
N ALA A 48 8.95 8.23 -2.17
CA ALA A 48 10.09 7.84 -2.97
C ALA A 48 10.80 6.65 -2.33
N GLY A 49 10.97 5.57 -3.08
CA GLY A 49 11.63 4.35 -2.62
C GLY A 49 10.84 3.49 -1.63
N ALA A 50 9.54 3.71 -1.45
CA ALA A 50 8.72 3.01 -0.44
C ALA A 50 8.78 1.48 -0.52
N GLY A 51 8.99 0.91 -1.70
CA GLY A 51 9.14 -0.54 -1.88
C GLY A 51 10.59 -1.06 -1.91
N ILE A 52 11.58 -0.17 -1.81
CA ILE A 52 13.00 -0.53 -2.05
C ILE A 52 13.87 -0.15 -0.84
N VAL A 53 13.59 0.97 -0.20
CA VAL A 53 14.40 1.47 0.91
C VAL A 53 13.91 0.82 2.19
N GLY A 54 14.74 -0.06 2.77
CA GLY A 54 14.45 -0.73 4.04
C GLY A 54 15.01 0.06 5.22
N ASP A 55 14.67 1.34 5.33
CA ASP A 55 15.12 2.23 6.41
C ASP A 55 14.14 2.30 7.58
N ASP A 56 12.91 1.86 7.36
CA ASP A 56 11.90 1.74 8.42
C ASP A 56 10.98 0.53 8.19
N VAL A 57 10.33 0.10 9.25
CA VAL A 57 9.51 -1.11 9.27
C VAL A 57 8.22 -0.98 8.44
N SER A 58 7.78 0.22 8.09
CA SER A 58 6.60 0.42 7.25
C SER A 58 6.80 -0.07 5.80
N ALA A 59 8.05 -0.32 5.40
CA ALA A 59 8.38 -0.97 4.13
C ALA A 59 7.68 -2.32 3.94
N ILE A 60 7.32 -3.04 5.02
CA ILE A 60 6.57 -4.30 5.00
C ILE A 60 5.28 -4.18 4.17
N HIS A 61 4.59 -3.05 4.26
CA HIS A 61 3.34 -2.84 3.52
C HIS A 61 3.52 -2.89 2.00
N PHE A 62 4.66 -2.44 1.51
CA PHE A 62 4.96 -2.37 0.07
C PHE A 62 5.81 -3.55 -0.41
N ASN A 63 6.77 -3.97 0.40
CA ASN A 63 7.71 -5.03 0.06
C ASN A 63 8.24 -5.74 1.31
N PRO A 64 7.63 -6.87 1.70
CA PRO A 64 8.07 -7.63 2.86
C PRO A 64 9.54 -8.07 2.81
N ALA A 65 10.11 -8.28 1.62
CA ALA A 65 11.53 -8.62 1.49
C ALA A 65 12.46 -7.54 2.08
N GLY A 66 12.00 -6.29 2.17
CA GLY A 66 12.74 -5.19 2.81
C GLY A 66 13.03 -5.43 4.30
N MET A 67 12.29 -6.31 4.97
CA MET A 67 12.57 -6.69 6.36
C MET A 67 13.98 -7.26 6.55
N THR A 68 14.55 -7.88 5.52
CA THR A 68 15.90 -8.45 5.60
C THR A 68 17.01 -7.42 5.81
N LEU A 69 16.69 -6.14 5.67
CA LEU A 69 17.58 -5.01 5.96
C LEU A 69 17.42 -4.48 7.40
N LEU A 70 16.39 -4.95 8.13
CA LEU A 70 16.11 -4.52 9.48
C LEU A 70 16.65 -5.52 10.49
N HIS A 71 17.40 -5.04 11.47
CA HIS A 71 18.00 -5.90 12.49
C HIS A 71 17.14 -5.98 13.77
N GLY A 72 17.06 -7.18 14.31
CA GLY A 72 16.42 -7.44 15.60
C GLY A 72 14.88 -7.24 15.56
N LEU A 73 14.35 -6.65 16.61
CA LEU A 73 12.93 -6.30 16.72
C LEU A 73 12.75 -4.82 16.37
N GLN A 74 11.95 -4.55 15.36
CA GLN A 74 11.59 -3.20 14.93
C GLN A 74 10.06 -3.03 15.02
N THR A 75 9.61 -1.91 15.53
CA THR A 75 8.19 -1.59 15.59
C THR A 75 7.96 -0.10 15.33
N THR A 76 6.88 0.20 14.63
CA THR A 76 6.42 1.57 14.40
C THR A 76 4.91 1.63 14.55
N VAL A 77 4.44 2.66 15.22
CA VAL A 77 3.01 3.01 15.28
C VAL A 77 2.88 4.44 14.76
N ALA A 78 1.96 4.63 13.83
CA ALA A 78 1.70 5.91 13.20
C ALA A 78 0.20 6.23 13.24
N GLY A 79 -0.10 7.52 13.26
CA GLY A 79 -1.45 8.03 13.10
C GLY A 79 -1.43 9.26 12.21
N THR A 80 -2.07 9.18 11.07
CA THR A 80 -2.17 10.29 10.12
C THR A 80 -3.53 10.96 10.24
N TYR A 81 -3.53 12.25 10.42
CA TYR A 81 -4.73 13.07 10.48
C TYR A 81 -5.04 13.62 9.09
N VAL A 82 -6.18 13.22 8.54
CA VAL A 82 -6.64 13.62 7.20
C VAL A 82 -7.83 14.55 7.36
N SER A 83 -7.68 15.78 6.87
CA SER A 83 -8.78 16.74 6.74
C SER A 83 -9.12 16.93 5.27
N LEU A 84 -10.34 16.59 4.89
CA LEU A 84 -10.82 16.78 3.53
C LEU A 84 -11.73 18.00 3.50
N ASP A 85 -11.52 18.86 2.52
CA ASP A 85 -12.42 19.96 2.18
C ASP A 85 -12.97 19.69 0.77
N ILE A 86 -14.26 19.39 0.69
CA ILE A 86 -14.92 19.01 -0.57
C ILE A 86 -16.06 19.97 -0.83
N ASP A 87 -15.92 20.79 -1.86
CA ASP A 87 -16.95 21.67 -2.35
C ASP A 87 -17.72 21.07 -3.51
N TYR A 88 -19.02 21.03 -3.38
CA TYR A 88 -19.91 20.69 -4.49
C TYR A 88 -20.46 21.95 -5.15
N LYS A 89 -20.34 22.02 -6.48
CA LYS A 89 -20.93 23.05 -7.30
C LYS A 89 -21.90 22.44 -8.32
N GLY A 90 -23.18 22.66 -8.11
CA GLY A 90 -24.23 22.21 -9.01
C GLY A 90 -24.31 23.03 -10.29
N LEU A 91 -24.93 22.46 -11.33
CA LEU A 91 -25.11 23.10 -12.66
C LEU A 91 -25.96 24.38 -12.59
N LYS A 92 -26.83 24.51 -11.58
CA LYS A 92 -27.67 25.67 -11.36
C LYS A 92 -27.09 26.67 -10.35
N GLY A 93 -25.78 26.57 -10.06
CA GLY A 93 -25.08 27.47 -9.15
C GLY A 93 -25.22 27.15 -7.65
N GLN A 94 -25.88 26.01 -7.29
CA GLN A 94 -25.91 25.56 -5.91
C GLN A 94 -24.50 25.22 -5.44
N ARG A 95 -24.15 25.64 -4.23
CA ARG A 95 -22.91 25.31 -3.57
C ARG A 95 -23.19 24.63 -2.26
N GLU A 96 -22.50 23.53 -2.02
CA GLU A 96 -22.51 22.82 -0.75
C GLU A 96 -21.08 22.47 -0.37
N ASN A 97 -20.75 22.75 0.86
CA ASN A 97 -19.48 22.33 1.44
C ASN A 97 -19.72 20.99 2.16
N GLY A 98 -18.92 19.98 1.85
CA GLY A 98 -18.91 18.75 2.62
C GLY A 98 -18.54 19.04 4.07
N ARG A 99 -19.39 18.59 5.00
CA ARG A 99 -19.17 18.78 6.44
C ARG A 99 -18.51 17.55 7.02
N ASP A 100 -17.27 17.30 6.60
CA ASP A 100 -16.57 16.13 7.07
C ASP A 100 -15.82 16.39 8.36
N LYS A 101 -15.95 15.42 9.27
CA LYS A 101 -15.03 15.39 10.41
C LYS A 101 -13.70 14.80 9.94
N PRO A 102 -12.59 15.39 10.39
CA PRO A 102 -11.29 14.82 10.11
C PRO A 102 -11.23 13.35 10.47
N ALA A 103 -10.54 12.57 9.66
CA ALA A 103 -10.32 11.15 9.88
C ALA A 103 -8.89 10.91 10.38
N THR A 104 -8.73 9.97 11.30
CA THR A 104 -7.42 9.48 11.70
C THR A 104 -7.20 8.12 11.06
N VAL A 105 -6.09 7.98 10.33
CA VAL A 105 -5.65 6.73 9.70
C VAL A 105 -4.58 6.12 10.57
N PRO A 106 -4.90 5.07 11.37
CA PRO A 106 -3.91 4.39 12.18
C PRO A 106 -3.11 3.41 11.32
N ALA A 107 -1.83 3.24 11.66
CA ALA A 107 -0.98 2.20 11.12
C ALA A 107 -0.02 1.68 12.19
N ALA A 108 0.23 0.37 12.18
CA ALA A 108 1.18 -0.27 13.08
C ALA A 108 1.96 -1.33 12.31
N PHE A 109 3.26 -1.38 12.54
CA PHE A 109 4.17 -2.29 11.87
C PHE A 109 5.10 -2.94 12.89
N LEU A 110 5.40 -4.20 12.66
CA LEU A 110 6.34 -4.97 13.46
C LEU A 110 7.17 -5.87 12.54
N SER A 111 8.46 -5.88 12.73
CA SER A 111 9.40 -6.80 12.09
C SER A 111 10.26 -7.46 13.17
N TYR A 112 10.40 -8.75 13.10
CA TYR A 112 11.22 -9.54 14.00
C TYR A 112 12.19 -10.43 13.23
N GLN A 113 13.48 -10.21 13.44
CA GLN A 113 14.53 -11.07 12.91
C GLN A 113 14.61 -12.35 13.75
N VAL A 114 14.21 -13.47 13.15
CA VAL A 114 14.28 -14.79 13.82
C VAL A 114 15.72 -15.32 13.84
N ASN A 115 16.42 -15.14 12.72
CA ASN A 115 17.83 -15.48 12.54
C ASN A 115 18.41 -14.69 11.35
N ASP A 116 19.67 -14.98 10.95
CA ASP A 116 20.37 -14.25 9.89
C ASP A 116 19.74 -14.38 8.49
N SER A 117 18.77 -15.29 8.34
CA SER A 117 18.14 -15.57 7.05
C SER A 117 16.62 -15.41 7.07
N LEU A 118 15.97 -15.28 8.23
CA LEU A 118 14.51 -15.33 8.34
C LEU A 118 13.97 -14.17 9.19
N TRP A 119 12.95 -13.50 8.68
CA TRP A 119 12.19 -12.45 9.36
C TRP A 119 10.70 -12.74 9.32
N LEU A 120 10.02 -12.37 10.39
CA LEU A 120 8.57 -12.36 10.49
C LEU A 120 8.09 -10.92 10.64
N GLY A 121 6.98 -10.60 10.03
CA GLY A 121 6.40 -9.27 10.05
C GLY A 121 4.90 -9.28 10.30
N LEU A 122 4.40 -8.16 10.78
CA LEU A 122 2.98 -7.89 10.90
C LEU A 122 2.74 -6.41 10.58
N ALA A 123 1.83 -6.14 9.65
CA ALA A 123 1.32 -4.81 9.40
C ALA A 123 -0.18 -4.76 9.72
N ILE A 124 -0.61 -3.71 10.40
CA ILE A 124 -2.01 -3.37 10.61
C ILE A 124 -2.20 -1.97 10.04
N THR A 125 -3.00 -1.86 8.98
CA THR A 125 -3.15 -0.61 8.23
C THR A 125 -4.60 -0.36 7.86
N SER A 126 -4.89 0.85 7.38
CA SER A 126 -6.19 1.22 6.82
C SER A 126 -6.00 1.68 5.37
N PRO A 127 -5.87 0.74 4.42
CA PRO A 127 -5.48 1.05 3.04
C PRO A 127 -6.54 1.80 2.24
N TYR A 128 -7.80 1.75 2.65
CA TYR A 128 -8.89 2.46 2.00
C TYR A 128 -9.75 3.18 3.03
N GLY A 129 -10.08 4.42 2.76
CA GLY A 129 -10.97 5.20 3.60
C GLY A 129 -11.57 6.36 2.83
N MET A 130 -12.84 6.58 3.03
CA MET A 130 -13.54 7.79 2.60
C MET A 130 -14.69 8.06 3.56
N ARG A 131 -14.88 9.32 3.84
CA ARG A 131 -16.10 9.79 4.51
C ARG A 131 -16.52 11.08 3.84
N ILE A 132 -17.79 11.16 3.50
CA ILE A 132 -18.40 12.38 2.97
C ILE A 132 -19.76 12.58 3.64
N ARG A 133 -20.07 13.82 3.98
CA ARG A 133 -21.35 14.19 4.56
C ARG A 133 -21.79 15.57 4.05
N TYR A 134 -22.99 15.64 3.54
CA TYR A 134 -23.64 16.87 3.12
C TYR A 134 -24.77 17.24 4.09
N GLY A 135 -25.28 18.46 4.00
CA GLY A 135 -26.47 18.89 4.72
C GLY A 135 -27.71 18.09 4.27
N SER A 136 -28.71 17.98 5.13
CA SER A 136 -29.98 17.29 4.80
C SER A 136 -30.77 17.99 3.71
N ASP A 137 -30.46 19.22 3.42
CA ASP A 137 -31.11 20.14 2.48
C ASP A 137 -30.29 20.41 1.20
N TRP A 138 -29.18 19.67 1.01
CA TRP A 138 -28.37 19.85 -0.19
C TRP A 138 -29.09 19.43 -1.48
N ALA A 139 -28.71 20.02 -2.61
CA ALA A 139 -29.41 19.93 -3.89
C ALA A 139 -29.65 18.52 -4.43
N ALA A 140 -28.91 17.51 -3.96
CA ALA A 140 -29.06 16.11 -4.35
C ALA A 140 -29.28 15.18 -3.14
N HIS A 141 -29.91 15.65 -2.07
CA HIS A 141 -30.16 14.89 -0.85
C HIS A 141 -30.93 13.57 -1.08
N GLU A 142 -31.73 13.48 -2.13
CA GLU A 142 -32.45 12.25 -2.53
C GLU A 142 -31.47 11.14 -3.01
N ARG A 143 -30.26 11.49 -3.44
CA ARG A 143 -29.23 10.54 -3.90
C ARG A 143 -28.31 10.05 -2.79
N GLY A 144 -28.23 10.81 -1.71
CA GLY A 144 -27.43 10.45 -0.54
C GLY A 144 -26.99 11.68 0.25
N ILE A 145 -26.99 11.56 1.56
CA ILE A 145 -26.58 12.62 2.49
C ILE A 145 -25.18 12.32 3.03
N SER A 146 -24.85 11.04 3.21
CA SER A 146 -23.54 10.64 3.72
C SER A 146 -23.11 9.28 3.18
N GLY A 147 -21.80 9.12 3.02
CA GLY A 147 -21.17 7.86 2.71
C GLY A 147 -19.89 7.69 3.54
N SER A 148 -19.61 6.49 4.01
CA SER A 148 -18.39 6.20 4.74
C SER A 148 -17.89 4.82 4.36
N VAL A 149 -16.60 4.74 4.03
CA VAL A 149 -15.86 3.49 3.83
C VAL A 149 -14.67 3.52 4.78
N THR A 150 -14.49 2.47 5.54
CA THR A 150 -13.35 2.28 6.41
C THR A 150 -12.91 0.83 6.30
N THR A 151 -11.64 0.60 6.04
CA THR A 151 -11.06 -0.75 5.96
C THR A 151 -9.98 -0.90 7.01
N VAL A 152 -9.80 -2.12 7.46
CA VAL A 152 -8.65 -2.52 8.29
C VAL A 152 -8.03 -3.73 7.60
N ASP A 153 -6.74 -3.66 7.35
CA ASP A 153 -5.93 -4.73 6.80
C ASP A 153 -4.97 -5.24 7.87
N ILE A 154 -4.94 -6.56 8.06
CA ILE A 154 -4.01 -7.24 8.95
C ILE A 154 -3.18 -8.17 8.08
N ASN A 155 -1.94 -7.81 7.86
CA ASN A 155 -1.04 -8.47 6.92
C ASN A 155 0.14 -9.11 7.66
N PRO A 156 0.08 -10.41 8.01
CA PRO A 156 1.25 -11.16 8.44
C PRO A 156 2.18 -11.37 7.25
N SER A 157 3.47 -11.24 7.47
CA SER A 157 4.48 -11.30 6.42
C SER A 157 5.67 -12.16 6.85
N ILE A 158 6.34 -12.73 5.86
CA ILE A 158 7.58 -13.48 6.04
C ILE A 158 8.62 -12.99 5.02
N ALA A 159 9.87 -12.90 5.43
CA ALA A 159 10.97 -12.62 4.51
C ALA A 159 12.13 -13.58 4.74
N TRP A 160 12.73 -13.99 3.63
CA TRP A 160 13.87 -14.89 3.61
C TRP A 160 15.02 -14.30 2.80
N LYS A 161 16.15 -14.12 3.47
CA LYS A 161 17.43 -13.73 2.85
C LYS A 161 18.07 -14.98 2.26
N VAL A 162 17.98 -15.14 0.95
CA VAL A 162 18.57 -16.29 0.24
C VAL A 162 20.10 -16.18 0.19
N ASN A 163 20.60 -14.97 -0.05
CA ASN A 163 22.01 -14.59 -0.04
C ASN A 163 22.15 -13.07 0.10
N ASP A 164 23.37 -12.55 -0.03
CA ASP A 164 23.62 -11.10 0.12
C ASP A 164 23.05 -10.24 -1.01
N TYR A 165 22.58 -10.83 -2.09
CA TYR A 165 22.05 -10.13 -3.26
C TYR A 165 20.55 -10.33 -3.45
N VAL A 166 19.98 -11.39 -2.87
CA VAL A 166 18.59 -11.80 -3.12
C VAL A 166 17.86 -12.08 -1.82
N SER A 167 16.76 -11.40 -1.64
CA SER A 167 15.78 -11.65 -0.58
C SER A 167 14.40 -11.86 -1.19
N LEU A 168 13.61 -12.73 -0.60
CA LEU A 168 12.24 -13.03 -0.97
C LEU A 168 11.32 -12.65 0.18
N GLY A 169 10.11 -12.18 -0.11
CA GLY A 169 9.13 -11.82 0.91
C GLY A 169 7.70 -11.89 0.37
N GLY A 170 6.77 -12.19 1.26
CA GLY A 170 5.33 -12.27 0.98
C GLY A 170 4.52 -12.28 2.26
#